data_686bc07240c206e0db3eb9dd33da419a
#
_entry.id   686bc07240c206e0db3eb9dd33da419a
#
_cell.length_a   1.000
_cell.length_b   1.000
_cell.length_c   1.000
_cell.angle_alpha   90.00
_cell.angle_beta   90.00
_cell.angle_gamma   90.00
#
_symmetry.space_group_name_H-M   'P 1'
#
loop_
_entity.id
_entity.type
_entity.pdbx_description
1 polymer ?
#
loop_
_entity_poly.entity_id
_entity_poly.type
_entity_poly.pdbx_seq_one_letter_code
_entity_poly.pdbx_strand_id
1 'polypeptide(L)' 'MSLFDEEPRRKIIHDIGQDLSLLSVAELDERIALLRTEITRLEEERSRKGDSKVAAEALFR' A
#
# COMPACT_ATOMS: atom_id res chain seq x y z
N MET A 1 13.35 -3.76 26.32
CA MET A 1 13.20 -3.66 26.02
C MET A 1 13.03 -3.77 25.93
N SER A 2 12.63 -3.90 25.66
CA SER A 2 12.32 -4.09 25.35
C SER A 2 12.05 -4.50 25.24
N LEU A 3 11.86 -4.73 25.50
CA LEU A 3 11.42 -5.12 25.38
C LEU A 3 10.89 -5.17 24.82
N PHE A 4 10.55 -4.76 24.70
CA PHE A 4 10.00 -4.73 24.05
C PHE A 4 10.10 -5.01 23.23
N ASP A 5 10.54 -5.17 23.20
CA ASP A 5 10.52 -5.53 22.44
C ASP A 5 10.25 -6.17 22.00
N GLU A 6 10.10 -6.33 22.35
CA GLU A 6 9.32 -6.93 21.72
C GLU A 6 9.69 -7.67 20.63
N GLU A 7 9.00 -8.64 20.23
CA GLU A 7 9.40 -9.31 19.10
C GLU A 7 9.19 -8.46 17.88
N PRO A 8 10.09 -8.53 16.92
CA PRO A 8 9.95 -7.73 15.72
C PRO A 8 8.70 -8.16 14.99
N ARG A 9 7.91 -7.21 14.59
CA ARG A 9 6.79 -7.49 13.76
C ARG A 9 7.27 -7.94 12.41
N ARG A 10 6.72 -9.02 11.92
CA ARG A 10 6.99 -9.41 10.59
C ARG A 10 6.39 -8.41 9.65
N LYS A 11 7.22 -7.93 8.76
CA LYS A 11 6.75 -7.02 7.74
C LYS A 11 6.23 -7.86 6.59
N ILE A 12 4.94 -7.75 6.32
CA ILE A 12 4.34 -8.45 5.20
C ILE A 12 4.56 -7.63 3.96
N ILE A 13 5.20 -8.23 2.98
CA ILE A 13 5.48 -7.58 1.71
C ILE A 13 4.88 -8.43 0.61
N HIS A 14 4.16 -7.78 -0.29
CA HIS A 14 3.58 -8.45 -1.43
C HIS A 14 4.18 -7.89 -2.70
N ASP A 15 4.77 -8.74 -3.51
CA ASP A 15 5.30 -8.35 -4.81
C ASP A 15 4.23 -8.54 -5.85
N ILE A 16 3.98 -7.50 -6.61
CA ILE A 16 2.97 -7.58 -7.67
C ILE A 16 3.40 -8.65 -8.67
N GLY A 17 2.48 -9.57 -8.93
CA GLY A 17 2.75 -10.65 -9.88
C GLY A 17 3.45 -11.86 -9.32
N GLN A 18 3.70 -11.89 -8.00
CA GLN A 18 4.37 -13.05 -7.42
C GLN A 18 3.51 -14.31 -7.49
N ASP A 19 4.17 -15.46 -7.38
CA ASP A 19 3.49 -16.74 -7.35
C ASP A 19 2.66 -16.85 -6.07
N LEU A 20 1.41 -17.24 -6.21
CA LEU A 20 0.47 -17.31 -5.09
C LEU A 20 0.20 -18.75 -4.65
N SER A 21 0.77 -19.72 -5.33
CA SER A 21 0.38 -21.12 -5.13
C SER A 21 0.70 -21.65 -3.74
N LEU A 22 1.67 -21.05 -3.06
CA LEU A 22 2.08 -21.51 -1.73
C LEU A 22 1.39 -20.75 -0.60
N LEU A 23 0.54 -19.80 -0.91
CA LEU A 23 -0.14 -19.00 0.11
C LEU A 23 -1.43 -19.67 0.53
N SER A 24 -1.67 -19.70 1.84
CA SER A 24 -2.93 -20.22 2.37
C SER A 24 -4.03 -19.16 2.17
N VAL A 25 -5.27 -19.59 2.41
CA VAL A 25 -6.41 -18.67 2.32
C VAL A 25 -6.21 -17.49 3.27
N ALA A 26 -5.77 -17.76 4.50
CA ALA A 26 -5.55 -16.71 5.48
C ALA A 26 -4.46 -15.75 5.00
N GLU A 27 -3.40 -16.28 4.41
CA GLU A 27 -2.33 -15.45 3.89
C GLU A 27 -2.81 -14.61 2.71
N LEU A 28 -3.65 -15.18 1.87
CA LEU A 28 -4.23 -14.44 0.77
C LEU A 28 -5.10 -13.30 1.28
N ASP A 29 -5.89 -13.55 2.32
CA ASP A 29 -6.72 -12.51 2.92
C ASP A 29 -5.85 -11.38 3.49
N GLU A 30 -4.73 -11.72 4.13
CA GLU A 30 -3.82 -10.71 4.64
C GLU A 30 -3.24 -9.86 3.51
N ARG A 31 -2.90 -10.52 2.39
CA ARG A 31 -2.36 -9.80 1.25
C ARG A 31 -3.39 -8.88 0.63
N ILE A 32 -4.64 -9.34 0.57
CA ILE A 32 -5.72 -8.52 0.04
C ILE A 32 -5.89 -7.27 0.91
N ALA A 33 -5.90 -7.43 2.23
CA ALA A 33 -6.06 -6.30 3.12
C ALA A 33 -4.90 -5.31 2.97
N LEU A 34 -3.69 -5.85 2.88
CA LEU A 34 -2.49 -5.03 2.69
C LEU A 34 -2.59 -4.24 1.39
N LEU A 35 -3.00 -4.90 0.33
CA LEU A 35 -3.08 -4.25 -0.98
C LEU A 35 -4.18 -3.22 -1.04
N ARG A 36 -5.29 -3.45 -0.34
CA ARG A 36 -6.35 -2.45 -0.28
C ARG A 36 -5.87 -1.18 0.42
N THR A 37 -5.11 -1.34 1.49
CA THR A 37 -4.53 -0.19 2.17
C THR A 37 -3.56 0.54 1.24
N GLU A 38 -2.78 -0.22 0.49
CA GLU A 38 -1.83 0.37 -0.43
C GLU A 38 -2.53 1.10 -1.57
N ILE A 39 -3.62 0.53 -2.08
CA ILE A 39 -4.39 1.17 -3.13
C ILE A 39 -4.91 2.53 -2.63
N THR A 40 -5.44 2.56 -1.41
CA THR A 40 -5.93 3.80 -0.84
C THR A 40 -4.81 4.83 -0.75
N ARG A 41 -3.63 4.40 -0.30
CA ARG A 41 -2.48 5.29 -0.17
C ARG A 41 -2.07 5.86 -1.53
N LEU A 42 -2.07 5.01 -2.55
CA LEU A 42 -1.73 5.44 -3.90
C LEU A 42 -2.78 6.39 -4.46
N GLU A 43 -4.04 6.11 -4.19
CA GLU A 43 -5.11 6.96 -4.65
C GLU A 43 -5.04 8.35 -4.03
N GLU A 44 -4.70 8.40 -2.73
CA GLU A 44 -4.55 9.67 -2.05
C GLU A 44 -3.39 10.47 -2.63
N GLU A 45 -2.30 9.79 -2.92
CA GLU A 45 -1.14 10.45 -3.51
C GLU A 45 -1.46 10.93 -4.91
N ARG A 46 -2.16 10.11 -5.69
CA ARG A 46 -2.57 10.49 -7.02
C ARG A 46 -3.47 11.71 -6.99
N SER A 47 -4.38 11.74 -6.03
CA SER A 47 -5.31 12.84 -5.90
C SER A 47 -4.57 14.14 -5.60
N ARG A 48 -3.61 14.11 -4.67
CA ARG A 48 -2.83 15.29 -4.34
C ARG A 48 -2.07 15.82 -5.55
N LYS A 49 -1.43 14.92 -6.28
CA LYS A 49 -0.65 15.33 -7.45
C LYS A 49 -1.54 15.75 -8.60
N GLY A 50 -2.67 15.08 -8.74
CA GLY A 50 -3.64 15.45 -9.76
C GLY A 50 -4.22 16.81 -9.51
N ASP A 51 -4.57 17.11 -8.28
CA ASP A 51 -5.10 18.42 -7.92
C ASP A 51 -4.07 19.50 -8.19
N SER A 52 -2.81 19.26 -7.83
CA SER A 52 -1.75 20.21 -8.10
C SER A 52 -1.57 20.44 -9.59
N LYS A 53 -1.64 19.36 -10.36
CA LYS A 53 -1.49 19.45 -11.80
C LYS A 53 -2.63 20.24 -12.43
N VAL A 54 -3.86 19.94 -12.00
CA VAL A 54 -5.02 20.66 -12.51
C VAL A 54 -4.93 22.14 -12.17
N ALA A 55 -4.53 22.47 -10.95
CA ALA A 55 -4.36 23.85 -10.55
C ALA A 55 -3.31 24.54 -11.39
N ALA A 56 -2.18 23.87 -11.63
CA ALA A 56 -1.12 24.45 -12.45
C ALA A 56 -1.60 24.66 -13.89
N GLU A 57 -2.32 23.68 -14.42
CA GLU A 57 -2.84 23.80 -15.78
C GLU A 57 -3.83 24.96 -15.90
N ALA A 58 -4.66 25.14 -14.87
CA ALA A 58 -5.62 26.21 -14.87
C ALA A 58 -4.95 27.59 -14.89
N LEU A 59 -3.78 27.68 -14.27
CA LEU A 59 -3.04 28.92 -14.24
C LEU A 59 -2.46 29.32 -15.61
N PHE A 60 -2.29 28.33 -16.46
CA PHE A 60 -1.69 28.60 -17.78
C PHE A 60 -2.70 28.72 -18.90
N ARG A 61 -3.95 28.73 -18.59
CA ARG A 61 -4.98 28.91 -19.60
C ARG A 61 -5.20 30.35 -19.94
#